data_4b94aa54c6e2661239d837ef4ad5288f
#
_entry.id   4b94aa54c6e2661239d837ef4ad5288f
#
_cell.length_a   1.000
_cell.length_b   1.000
_cell.length_c   1.000
_cell.angle_alpha   90.00
_cell.angle_beta   90.00
_cell.angle_gamma   90.00
#
_symmetry.space_group_name_H-M   'P 1'
#
loop_
_entity.id
_entity.type
_entity.pdbx_description
1 polymer ?
#
loop_
_entity_poly.entity_id
_entity_poly.type
_entity_poly.pdbx_seq_one_letter_code
_entity_poly.pdbx_strand_id
1 'polypeptide(L)'
;MPQLLFGGLLALILLGFYVWSVMDAITIARYHSNCPELSQNMTFLLNSIGGLISAVVLGVLGATKPGKFPFPTLVEKTLTGWVQTLGKIMPSVFIFVWIICGVLTVIFGFILYENVPALGASAKVWLGSAIGAVYAYFGIQPDNGNG
;
A
#
# COMPACT_ATOMS: atom_id res chain seq x y z
N MET A 1 -11.93 -19.67 11.61
CA MET A 1 -12.05 -19.62 10.15
C MET A 1 -12.74 -18.34 9.61
N PRO A 2 -13.86 -17.84 10.13
CA PRO A 2 -14.49 -16.62 9.57
C PRO A 2 -13.61 -15.36 9.65
N GLN A 3 -12.76 -15.22 10.66
CA GLN A 3 -11.91 -14.04 10.86
C GLN A 3 -10.86 -13.84 9.74
N LEU A 4 -10.25 -14.91 9.26
CA LEU A 4 -9.27 -14.84 8.16
C LEU A 4 -9.92 -14.47 6.82
N LEU A 5 -11.09 -15.01 6.53
CA LEU A 5 -11.86 -14.67 5.33
C LEU A 5 -12.35 -13.22 5.38
N PHE A 6 -12.86 -12.80 6.54
CA PHE A 6 -13.32 -11.42 6.73
C PHE A 6 -12.19 -10.40 6.62
N GLY A 7 -11.05 -10.66 7.28
CA GLY A 7 -9.87 -9.80 7.19
C GLY A 7 -9.30 -9.70 5.78
N GLY A 8 -9.23 -10.83 5.06
CA GLY A 8 -8.79 -10.87 3.68
C GLY A 8 -9.73 -10.12 2.72
N LEU A 9 -11.04 -10.28 2.89
CA LEU A 9 -12.04 -9.55 2.10
C LEU A 9 -11.96 -8.04 2.35
N LEU A 10 -11.85 -7.62 3.62
CA LEU A 10 -11.69 -6.22 3.98
C LEU A 10 -10.42 -5.61 3.36
N ALA A 11 -9.30 -6.33 3.43
CA ALA A 11 -8.05 -5.89 2.81
C ALA A 11 -8.19 -5.70 1.29
N LEU A 12 -8.87 -6.62 0.60
CA LEU A 12 -9.14 -6.50 -0.85
C LEU A 12 -10.03 -5.31 -1.17
N ILE A 13 -11.07 -5.07 -0.39
CA ILE A 13 -11.94 -3.90 -0.57
C ILE A 13 -11.13 -2.60 -0.41
N LEU A 14 -10.31 -2.51 0.64
CA LEU A 14 -9.45 -1.34 0.86
C LEU A 14 -8.45 -1.15 -0.27
N LEU A 15 -7.84 -2.23 -0.77
CA LEU A 15 -6.94 -2.18 -1.91
C LEU A 15 -7.66 -1.70 -3.17
N GLY A 16 -8.87 -2.17 -3.44
CA GLY A 16 -9.69 -1.72 -4.56
C GLY A 16 -10.02 -0.23 -4.48
N PHE A 17 -10.40 0.27 -3.31
CA PHE A 17 -10.61 1.70 -3.07
C PHE A 17 -9.33 2.52 -3.27
N TYR A 18 -8.19 2.00 -2.84
CA TYR A 18 -6.90 2.67 -3.04
C TYR A 18 -6.56 2.81 -4.52
N VAL A 19 -6.61 1.71 -5.28
CA VAL A 19 -6.37 1.73 -6.72
C VAL A 19 -7.31 2.71 -7.41
N TRP A 20 -8.60 2.65 -7.09
CA TRP A 20 -9.59 3.56 -7.65
C TRP A 20 -9.26 5.02 -7.32
N SER A 21 -8.95 5.35 -6.07
CA SER A 21 -8.60 6.72 -5.65
C SER A 21 -7.35 7.26 -6.35
N VAL A 22 -6.31 6.41 -6.52
CA VAL A 22 -5.09 6.79 -7.23
C VAL A 22 -5.39 7.04 -8.71
N MET A 23 -6.14 6.17 -9.36
CA MET A 23 -6.47 6.30 -10.78
C MET A 23 -7.36 7.52 -11.05
N ASP A 24 -8.31 7.79 -10.17
CA ASP A 24 -9.19 8.95 -10.27
C ASP A 24 -8.40 10.26 -10.08
N ALA A 25 -7.52 10.33 -9.07
CA ALA A 25 -6.63 11.46 -8.85
C ALA A 25 -5.71 11.75 -10.04
N ILE A 26 -5.14 10.71 -10.65
CA ILE A 26 -4.31 10.82 -11.85
C ILE A 26 -5.15 11.29 -13.05
N THR A 27 -6.36 10.79 -13.19
CA THR A 27 -7.28 11.18 -14.28
C THR A 27 -7.67 12.64 -14.16
N ILE A 28 -8.03 13.11 -12.96
CA ILE A 28 -8.33 14.51 -12.70
C ILE A 28 -7.12 15.40 -13.01
N ALA A 29 -5.93 15.01 -12.54
CA ALA A 29 -4.69 15.74 -12.80
C ALA A 29 -4.38 15.85 -14.30
N ARG A 30 -4.71 14.83 -15.09
CA ARG A 30 -4.44 14.76 -16.53
C ARG A 30 -5.43 15.60 -17.36
N TYR A 31 -6.70 15.60 -16.99
CA TYR A 31 -7.76 16.23 -17.80
C TYR A 31 -8.08 17.68 -17.39
N HIS A 32 -7.74 18.11 -16.18
CA HIS A 32 -8.02 19.45 -15.69
C HIS A 32 -6.73 20.29 -15.64
N SER A 33 -6.31 20.81 -16.78
CA SER A 33 -5.06 21.60 -16.93
C SER A 33 -5.06 22.97 -16.22
N ASN A 34 -6.22 23.47 -15.77
CA ASN A 34 -6.38 24.85 -15.25
C ASN A 34 -6.64 24.92 -13.74
N CYS A 35 -5.91 24.24 -12.90
CA CYS A 35 -6.03 24.08 -11.45
C CYS A 35 -6.84 22.84 -11.08
N PRO A 36 -6.23 21.65 -11.14
CA PRO A 36 -6.87 20.41 -10.69
C PRO A 36 -6.87 20.36 -9.16
N GLU A 37 -7.85 21.00 -8.54
CA GLU A 37 -8.09 20.81 -7.11
C GLU A 37 -8.87 19.51 -6.92
N LEU A 38 -8.22 18.51 -6.33
CA LEU A 38 -8.96 17.38 -5.80
C LEU A 38 -9.88 17.86 -4.68
N SER A 39 -11.11 17.34 -4.65
CA SER A 39 -12.01 17.66 -3.54
C SER A 39 -11.36 17.27 -2.21
N GLN A 40 -11.66 18.01 -1.15
CA GLN A 40 -11.12 17.75 0.19
C GLN A 40 -11.39 16.30 0.64
N ASN A 41 -12.56 15.77 0.31
CA ASN A 41 -12.92 14.39 0.60
C ASN A 41 -12.02 13.39 -0.14
N MET A 42 -11.71 13.65 -1.41
CA MET A 42 -10.85 12.79 -2.21
C MET A 42 -9.41 12.81 -1.71
N THR A 43 -8.91 13.97 -1.35
CA THR A 43 -7.58 14.14 -0.72
C THR A 43 -7.50 13.37 0.59
N PHE A 44 -8.53 13.47 1.43
CA PHE A 44 -8.62 12.73 2.69
C PHE A 44 -8.64 11.22 2.46
N LEU A 45 -9.47 10.74 1.53
CA LEU A 45 -9.54 9.31 1.19
C LEU A 45 -8.21 8.79 0.68
N LEU A 46 -7.58 9.49 -0.26
CA LEU A 46 -6.30 9.09 -0.85
C LEU A 46 -5.20 8.93 0.23
N ASN A 47 -5.09 9.90 1.14
CA ASN A 47 -4.08 9.89 2.19
C ASN A 47 -4.40 8.86 3.28
N SER A 48 -5.66 8.76 3.72
CA SER A 48 -6.06 7.85 4.80
C SER A 48 -6.00 6.39 4.36
N ILE A 49 -6.53 6.07 3.18
CA ILE A 49 -6.51 4.70 2.66
C ILE A 49 -5.08 4.31 2.30
N GLY A 50 -4.30 5.21 1.70
CA GLY A 50 -2.88 4.98 1.41
C GLY A 50 -2.06 4.68 2.66
N GLY A 51 -2.30 5.42 3.76
CA GLY A 51 -1.69 5.18 5.06
C GLY A 51 -2.07 3.82 5.66
N LEU A 52 -3.36 3.46 5.63
CA LEU A 52 -3.85 2.17 6.13
C LEU A 52 -3.25 1.00 5.36
N ILE A 53 -3.20 1.08 4.03
CA ILE A 53 -2.61 0.03 3.19
C ILE A 53 -1.12 -0.10 3.44
N SER A 54 -0.41 1.01 3.57
CA SER A 54 1.00 1.01 3.93
C SER A 54 1.24 0.37 5.30
N ALA A 55 0.39 0.62 6.29
CA ALA A 55 0.47 -0.02 7.59
C ALA A 55 0.26 -1.54 7.52
N VAL A 56 -0.68 -2.00 6.67
CA VAL A 56 -0.89 -3.45 6.42
C VAL A 56 0.35 -4.07 5.78
N VAL A 57 0.94 -3.42 4.76
CA VAL A 57 2.17 -3.88 4.11
C VAL A 57 3.33 -3.98 5.10
N LEU A 58 3.54 -2.94 5.91
CA LEU A 58 4.57 -2.93 6.95
C LEU A 58 4.36 -4.02 7.99
N GLY A 59 3.10 -4.23 8.41
CA GLY A 59 2.73 -5.31 9.33
C GLY A 59 3.04 -6.70 8.77
N VAL A 60 2.72 -6.93 7.49
CA VAL A 60 3.01 -8.20 6.81
C VAL A 60 4.52 -8.42 6.67
N LEU A 61 5.27 -7.39 6.26
CA LEU A 61 6.73 -7.48 6.11
C LEU A 61 7.44 -7.64 7.46
N GLY A 62 7.01 -6.89 8.49
CA GLY A 62 7.58 -6.99 9.84
C GLY A 62 7.30 -8.31 10.55
N ALA A 63 6.22 -9.00 10.20
CA ALA A 63 5.90 -10.32 10.74
C ALA A 63 6.66 -11.46 10.04
N THR A 64 7.35 -11.18 8.93
CA THR A 64 8.14 -12.17 8.18
C THR A 64 9.60 -12.15 8.62
N LYS A 65 10.27 -13.31 8.54
CA LYS A 65 11.71 -13.35 8.82
C LYS A 65 12.47 -12.55 7.75
N PRO A 66 13.49 -11.76 8.14
CA PRO A 66 14.31 -11.00 7.20
C PRO A 66 14.82 -11.86 6.04
N GLY A 67 14.69 -11.34 4.82
CA GLY A 67 15.14 -12.06 3.60
C GLY A 67 14.24 -13.21 3.14
N LYS A 68 13.12 -13.46 3.79
CA LYS A 68 12.08 -14.37 3.29
C LYS A 68 10.89 -13.60 2.75
N PHE A 69 10.40 -14.02 1.59
CA PHE A 69 9.17 -13.44 1.04
C PHE A 69 8.01 -13.70 2.03
N PRO A 70 7.11 -12.73 2.23
CA PRO A 70 6.02 -12.84 3.20
C PRO A 70 4.93 -13.80 2.72
N PHE A 71 5.25 -15.08 2.67
CA PHE A 71 4.23 -16.10 2.48
C PHE A 71 3.77 -16.58 3.86
N PRO A 72 2.48 -16.51 4.17
CA PRO A 72 1.99 -16.96 5.46
C PRO A 72 2.11 -18.47 5.59
N THR A 73 3.18 -18.93 6.25
CA THR A 73 3.35 -20.34 6.67
C THR A 73 2.24 -20.78 7.64
N LEU A 74 1.51 -19.85 8.23
CA LEU A 74 0.42 -20.12 9.18
C LEU A 74 -0.85 -20.67 8.51
N VAL A 75 -1.02 -20.48 7.19
CA VAL A 75 -2.21 -20.94 6.43
C VAL A 75 -2.06 -22.41 6.00
N GLU A 76 -0.86 -22.98 6.11
CA GLU A 76 -0.53 -24.25 5.48
C GLU A 76 -1.19 -25.48 6.14
N LYS A 77 -1.63 -25.38 7.41
CA LYS A 77 -2.12 -26.54 8.17
C LYS A 77 -3.63 -26.71 8.24
N THR A 78 -4.42 -25.70 7.85
CA THR A 78 -5.87 -25.69 8.20
C THR A 78 -6.82 -25.54 7.02
N LEU A 79 -6.34 -25.23 5.82
CA LEU A 79 -7.19 -24.93 4.68
C LEU A 79 -6.89 -25.84 3.50
N THR A 80 -7.92 -26.47 2.94
CA THR A 80 -7.83 -27.37 1.78
C THR A 80 -8.27 -26.66 0.49
N GLY A 81 -7.60 -26.95 -0.62
CA GLY A 81 -8.02 -26.54 -1.96
C GLY A 81 -7.72 -25.09 -2.33
N TRP A 82 -8.63 -24.47 -3.08
CA TRP A 82 -8.50 -23.14 -3.66
C TRP A 82 -8.29 -22.00 -2.64
N VAL A 83 -8.84 -22.13 -1.41
CA VAL A 83 -8.67 -21.15 -0.33
C VAL A 83 -7.21 -21.08 0.14
N GLN A 84 -6.51 -22.21 0.18
CA GLN A 84 -5.09 -22.25 0.49
C GLN A 84 -4.25 -21.54 -0.58
N THR A 85 -4.59 -21.74 -1.84
CA THR A 85 -3.91 -21.08 -2.96
C THR A 85 -4.13 -19.56 -2.93
N LEU A 86 -5.36 -19.11 -2.69
CA LEU A 86 -5.66 -17.68 -2.53
C LEU A 86 -4.89 -17.06 -1.35
N GLY A 87 -4.85 -17.73 -0.19
CA GLY A 87 -4.11 -17.24 0.97
C GLY A 87 -2.60 -17.10 0.73
N LYS A 88 -2.01 -17.90 -0.16
CA LYS A 88 -0.59 -17.79 -0.53
C LYS A 88 -0.31 -16.66 -1.52
N ILE A 89 -1.20 -16.43 -2.48
CA ILE A 89 -0.98 -15.45 -3.55
C ILE A 89 -1.36 -14.03 -3.09
N MET A 90 -2.39 -13.90 -2.26
CA MET A 90 -2.98 -12.64 -1.85
C MET A 90 -1.99 -11.60 -1.26
N PRO A 91 -1.08 -11.95 -0.32
CA PRO A 91 -0.10 -11.01 0.21
C PRO A 91 0.85 -10.48 -0.86
N SER A 92 1.26 -11.34 -1.81
CA SER A 92 2.16 -10.95 -2.90
C SER A 92 1.47 -10.00 -3.88
N VAL A 93 0.23 -10.29 -4.24
CA VAL A 93 -0.58 -9.40 -5.10
C VAL A 93 -0.80 -8.06 -4.42
N PHE A 94 -1.10 -8.07 -3.12
CA PHE A 94 -1.32 -6.85 -2.34
C PHE A 94 -0.08 -5.95 -2.32
N ILE A 95 1.09 -6.51 -2.03
CA ILE A 95 2.37 -5.78 -2.03
C ILE A 95 2.69 -5.27 -3.44
N PHE A 96 2.50 -6.09 -4.48
CA PHE A 96 2.78 -5.71 -5.86
C PHE A 96 1.90 -4.55 -6.33
N VAL A 97 0.60 -4.60 -6.06
CA VAL A 97 -0.34 -3.51 -6.37
C VAL A 97 0.03 -2.24 -5.61
N TRP A 98 0.38 -2.36 -4.32
CA TRP A 98 0.83 -1.23 -3.52
C TRP A 98 2.08 -0.56 -4.09
N ILE A 99 3.07 -1.35 -4.55
CA ILE A 99 4.27 -0.82 -5.19
C ILE A 99 3.92 -0.07 -6.47
N ILE A 100 3.12 -0.68 -7.36
CA ILE A 100 2.73 -0.05 -8.63
C ILE A 100 1.99 1.27 -8.38
N CYS A 101 0.97 1.27 -7.52
CA CYS A 101 0.22 2.47 -7.20
C CYS A 101 1.10 3.56 -6.59
N GLY A 102 2.03 3.18 -5.70
CA GLY A 102 2.96 4.10 -5.09
C GLY A 102 3.93 4.73 -6.08
N VAL A 103 4.52 3.92 -6.96
CA VAL A 103 5.40 4.42 -8.04
C VAL A 103 4.62 5.35 -8.98
N LEU A 104 3.41 5.01 -9.36
CA LEU A 104 2.56 5.88 -10.17
C LEU A 104 2.29 7.21 -9.44
N THR A 105 1.96 7.16 -8.16
CA THR A 105 1.72 8.37 -7.35
C THR A 105 2.96 9.26 -7.29
N VAL A 106 4.16 8.67 -7.17
CA VAL A 106 5.44 9.42 -7.20
C VAL A 106 5.67 10.05 -8.57
N ILE A 107 5.51 9.30 -9.66
CA ILE A 107 5.71 9.80 -11.01
C ILE A 107 4.74 10.95 -11.31
N PHE A 108 3.45 10.74 -11.05
CA PHE A 108 2.44 11.76 -11.34
C PHE A 108 2.47 12.92 -10.34
N GLY A 109 2.78 12.69 -9.07
CA GLY A 109 2.78 13.72 -8.04
C GLY A 109 4.03 14.60 -8.01
N PHE A 110 5.20 14.08 -8.41
CA PHE A 110 6.45 14.88 -8.39
C PHE A 110 6.96 15.26 -9.78
N ILE A 111 6.76 14.41 -10.78
CA ILE A 111 7.42 14.61 -12.08
C ILE A 111 6.49 15.28 -13.07
N LEU A 112 5.24 14.84 -13.15
CA LEU A 112 4.32 15.28 -14.21
C LEU A 112 3.35 16.39 -13.76
N TYR A 113 2.92 16.38 -12.51
CA TYR A 113 1.89 17.28 -12.01
C TYR A 113 2.24 17.88 -10.65
N GLU A 114 3.30 18.70 -10.61
CA GLU A 114 3.72 19.43 -9.40
C GLU A 114 2.60 20.32 -8.81
N ASN A 115 1.64 20.73 -9.65
CA ASN A 115 0.55 21.62 -9.29
C ASN A 115 -0.60 20.89 -8.55
N VAL A 116 -0.52 19.58 -8.31
CA VAL A 116 -1.53 18.81 -7.58
C VAL A 116 -1.02 18.44 -6.19
N PRO A 117 -1.23 19.29 -5.16
CA PRO A 117 -0.65 19.09 -3.82
C PRO A 117 -1.02 17.75 -3.18
N ALA A 118 -2.23 17.27 -3.47
CA ALA A 118 -2.75 16.01 -2.93
C ALA A 118 -1.97 14.78 -3.41
N LEU A 119 -1.60 14.75 -4.69
CA LEU A 119 -0.76 13.67 -5.24
C LEU A 119 0.66 13.73 -4.67
N GLY A 120 1.24 14.94 -4.55
CA GLY A 120 2.54 15.14 -3.93
C GLY A 120 2.56 14.73 -2.45
N ALA A 121 1.50 15.02 -1.70
CA ALA A 121 1.36 14.58 -0.31
C ALA A 121 1.28 13.06 -0.20
N SER A 122 0.46 12.42 -1.03
CA SER A 122 0.34 10.96 -1.08
C SER A 122 1.66 10.28 -1.47
N ALA A 123 2.39 10.85 -2.43
CA ALA A 123 3.72 10.36 -2.83
C ALA A 123 4.72 10.40 -1.66
N LYS A 124 4.74 11.47 -0.87
CA LYS A 124 5.61 11.57 0.33
C LYS A 124 5.27 10.52 1.38
N VAL A 125 3.97 10.30 1.64
CA VAL A 125 3.49 9.26 2.56
C VAL A 125 3.94 7.88 2.10
N TRP A 126 3.80 7.61 0.79
CA TRP A 126 4.21 6.32 0.23
C TRP A 126 5.72 6.13 0.30
N LEU A 127 6.53 7.14 -0.03
CA LEU A 127 8.00 7.06 0.08
C LEU A 127 8.45 6.78 1.50
N GLY A 128 7.85 7.44 2.50
CA GLY A 128 8.14 7.18 3.90
C GLY A 128 7.82 5.75 4.31
N SER A 129 6.68 5.22 3.87
CA SER A 129 6.31 3.84 4.14
C SER A 129 7.14 2.83 3.36
N ALA A 130 7.59 3.15 2.13
CA ALA A 130 8.49 2.32 1.36
C ALA A 130 9.86 2.16 2.04
N ILE A 131 10.40 3.25 2.61
CA ILE A 131 11.63 3.19 3.43
C ILE A 131 11.40 2.27 4.63
N GLY A 132 10.30 2.44 5.36
CA GLY A 132 9.95 1.57 6.48
C GLY A 132 9.82 0.09 6.08
N ALA A 133 9.26 -0.18 4.90
CA ALA A 133 9.15 -1.53 4.35
C ALA A 133 10.53 -2.15 4.04
N VAL A 134 11.47 -1.36 3.52
CA VAL A 134 12.86 -1.80 3.29
C VAL A 134 13.53 -2.16 4.62
N TYR A 135 13.40 -1.31 5.64
CA TYR A 135 13.95 -1.61 6.97
C TYR A 135 13.34 -2.87 7.57
N ALA A 136 12.02 -3.03 7.48
CA ALA A 136 11.33 -4.23 7.96
C ALA A 136 11.78 -5.50 7.23
N TYR A 137 11.98 -5.41 5.91
CA TYR A 137 12.41 -6.54 5.09
C TYR A 137 13.84 -6.98 5.38
N PHE A 138 14.77 -6.03 5.58
CA PHE A 138 16.17 -6.33 5.89
C PHE A 138 16.43 -6.57 7.37
N GLY A 139 15.44 -6.35 8.24
CA GLY A 139 15.60 -6.49 9.69
C GLY A 139 16.55 -5.45 10.29
N ILE A 140 16.75 -4.31 9.60
CA ILE A 140 17.58 -3.22 10.08
C ILE A 140 16.80 -2.47 11.18
N GLN A 141 17.23 -2.61 12.41
CA GLN A 141 16.72 -1.76 13.49
C GLN A 141 17.48 -0.42 13.46
N PRO A 142 16.78 0.72 13.54
CA PRO A 142 17.46 1.99 13.76
C PRO A 142 18.25 1.88 15.06
N ASP A 143 19.53 2.17 14.96
CA ASP A 143 20.43 2.17 16.12
C ASP A 143 19.89 3.21 17.12
N ASN A 144 19.26 2.74 18.19
CA ASN A 144 18.87 3.57 19.31
C ASN A 144 20.18 3.93 20.01
N GLY A 145 20.83 5.00 19.52
CA GLY A 145 22.08 5.51 20.04
C GLY A 145 21.99 5.79 21.55
N ASN A 146 22.10 4.74 22.35
CA ASN A 146 22.45 4.80 23.74
C ASN A 146 23.99 4.93 23.82
N GLY A 147 24.47 6.14 23.54
CA GLY A 147 25.77 6.60 23.94
C GLY A 147 25.67 7.35 25.23
#